data_ec35c87c60930b7bec8da6a950c78d78
#
_entry.id   ec35c87c60930b7bec8da6a950c78d78
#
_cell.length_a   1.000
_cell.length_b   1.000
_cell.length_c   1.000
_cell.angle_alpha   90.00
_cell.angle_beta   90.00
_cell.angle_gamma   90.00
#
_symmetry.space_group_name_H-M   'P 1'
#
loop_
_entity.id
_entity.type
_entity.pdbx_description
1 polymer ?
#
loop_
_entity_poly.entity_id
_entity_poly.type
_entity_poly.pdbx_seq_one_letter_code
_entity_poly.pdbx_strand_id
1 'polypeptide(L)'
;MELSGDQVKLANLETGAIELRSLSGTLKVSGVVAAAPQNMAMVSMPMGGFVKSTSLMPGNSVSKGQTLAVIENSEFIDIQQNYLEAKSKLEYAEADYNRQNELYKSDVSSKKSMQLVTSEYRSLKVQVKSLEQKLSILGINPNKLNENNISKSITLVSPISGYVKTVNVSIGKSVSASDVLFEIVNTSKLFLQLTLFEKDADKVSTGQKIRFFINNETEQHMALIYQTAKSVDADKTYKVYASVQGTCKNVLPGMYVNAVIEATTSKVTAVPSEAIVSFEDKDYIFVFERNKNESGKPFTEYRMIQVKKGVTDEGYTEITLPDNYNFKTEKVIVKGAYNLLSAKKNAGEMAC
;
A
#
# COMPACT_ATOMS: atom_id res chain seq x y z
N MET A 1 -3.59 20.08 -49.58
CA MET A 1 -2.53 21.11 -49.62
C MET A 1 -1.57 20.73 -50.74
N GLU A 2 -1.26 21.64 -51.62
CA GLU A 2 -0.41 21.41 -52.80
C GLU A 2 0.91 22.16 -52.60
N LEU A 3 2.03 21.49 -52.86
CA LEU A 3 3.38 22.04 -52.85
C LEU A 3 4.09 21.78 -54.16
N SER A 4 4.81 22.78 -54.66
CA SER A 4 5.70 22.60 -55.83
C SER A 4 6.91 21.73 -55.47
N GLY A 5 7.57 21.12 -56.50
CA GLY A 5 8.74 20.29 -56.27
C GLY A 5 9.90 21.02 -55.56
N ASP A 6 10.05 22.32 -55.75
CA ASP A 6 11.06 23.15 -55.08
C ASP A 6 10.68 23.39 -53.60
N GLN A 7 9.40 23.58 -53.30
CA GLN A 7 8.91 23.70 -51.94
C GLN A 7 9.04 22.40 -51.15
N VAL A 8 8.80 21.25 -51.77
CA VAL A 8 9.01 19.92 -51.15
C VAL A 8 10.47 19.72 -50.76
N LYS A 9 11.43 20.12 -51.64
CA LYS A 9 12.86 20.05 -51.34
C LYS A 9 13.27 21.01 -50.20
N LEU A 10 12.81 22.25 -50.26
CA LEU A 10 13.08 23.25 -49.22
C LEU A 10 12.53 22.86 -47.85
N ALA A 11 11.38 22.19 -47.82
CA ALA A 11 10.76 21.73 -46.59
C ALA A 11 11.40 20.49 -45.99
N ASN A 12 12.38 19.87 -46.71
CA ASN A 12 13.08 18.65 -46.29
C ASN A 12 12.14 17.53 -45.84
N LEU A 13 11.13 17.25 -46.69
CA LEU A 13 10.10 16.29 -46.40
C LEU A 13 10.57 14.86 -46.65
N GLU A 14 10.44 14.02 -45.62
CA GLU A 14 10.64 12.57 -45.73
C GLU A 14 9.30 11.85 -45.48
N THR A 15 9.03 10.86 -46.34
CA THR A 15 7.85 10.02 -46.22
C THR A 15 8.20 8.68 -45.56
N GLY A 16 7.36 8.17 -44.71
CA GLY A 16 7.48 6.85 -44.09
C GLY A 16 6.12 6.15 -43.96
N ALA A 17 6.14 4.97 -43.40
CA ALA A 17 4.92 4.23 -43.10
C ALA A 17 4.50 4.46 -41.64
N ILE A 18 3.21 4.31 -41.41
CA ILE A 18 2.69 4.13 -40.02
C ILE A 18 3.00 2.70 -39.63
N GLU A 19 3.68 2.51 -38.51
CA GLU A 19 4.16 1.21 -38.03
C GLU A 19 3.40 0.71 -36.83
N LEU A 20 3.25 -0.61 -36.71
CA LEU A 20 2.86 -1.24 -35.46
C LEU A 20 4.11 -1.45 -34.61
N ARG A 21 4.28 -0.65 -33.58
CA ARG A 21 5.43 -0.72 -32.66
C ARG A 21 5.01 -1.14 -31.27
N SER A 22 5.92 -1.83 -30.61
CA SER A 22 5.81 -2.10 -29.19
C SER A 22 6.34 -0.89 -28.45
N LEU A 23 5.45 -0.06 -27.93
CA LEU A 23 5.83 1.09 -27.10
C LEU A 23 5.60 0.76 -25.63
N SER A 24 6.59 1.11 -24.81
CA SER A 24 6.53 0.98 -23.34
C SER A 24 6.15 2.33 -22.75
N GLY A 25 4.93 2.44 -22.31
CA GLY A 25 4.51 3.65 -21.59
C GLY A 25 5.16 3.73 -20.23
N THR A 26 5.47 4.93 -19.77
CA THR A 26 5.80 5.17 -18.38
C THR A 26 4.65 5.91 -17.70
N LEU A 27 4.24 5.42 -16.55
CA LEU A 27 3.21 6.07 -15.75
C LEU A 27 3.85 6.72 -14.53
N LYS A 28 3.80 8.05 -14.47
CA LYS A 28 4.26 8.82 -13.30
C LYS A 28 3.16 8.83 -12.26
N VAL A 29 3.48 8.37 -11.08
CA VAL A 29 2.55 8.25 -9.94
C VAL A 29 3.22 8.72 -8.67
N SER A 30 2.43 9.09 -7.69
CA SER A 30 2.89 9.43 -6.35
C SER A 30 2.33 8.47 -5.32
N GLY A 31 2.96 8.43 -4.16
CA GLY A 31 2.51 7.59 -3.07
C GLY A 31 3.25 7.86 -1.78
N VAL A 32 3.16 6.92 -0.88
CA VAL A 32 3.83 6.96 0.43
C VAL A 32 4.50 5.64 0.74
N VAL A 33 5.56 5.71 1.52
CA VAL A 33 6.14 4.54 2.16
C VAL A 33 5.25 4.13 3.32
N ALA A 34 4.89 2.86 3.41
CA ALA A 34 4.04 2.33 4.47
C ALA A 34 4.65 1.07 5.10
N ALA A 35 4.29 0.82 6.36
CA ALA A 35 4.56 -0.44 7.03
C ALA A 35 3.31 -1.33 6.95
N ALA A 36 3.51 -2.63 6.77
CA ALA A 36 2.40 -3.58 6.76
C ALA A 36 1.69 -3.62 8.13
N PRO A 37 0.37 -3.86 8.19
CA PRO A 37 -0.38 -3.89 9.46
C PRO A 37 0.24 -4.83 10.51
N GLN A 38 0.78 -5.99 10.10
CA GLN A 38 1.48 -6.92 11.00
C GLN A 38 2.82 -6.38 11.53
N ASN A 39 3.34 -5.31 10.96
CA ASN A 39 4.55 -4.62 11.38
C ASN A 39 4.26 -3.36 12.19
N MET A 40 3.01 -3.14 12.56
CA MET A 40 2.56 -2.04 13.40
C MET A 40 1.87 -2.61 14.64
N ALA A 41 2.11 -2.04 15.81
CA ALA A 41 1.43 -2.41 17.04
C ALA A 41 0.92 -1.16 17.75
N MET A 42 -0.39 -1.15 18.00
CA MET A 42 -1.02 -0.22 18.92
C MET A 42 -1.11 -0.92 20.28
N VAL A 43 -0.39 -0.40 21.26
CA VAL A 43 -0.29 -1.01 22.59
C VAL A 43 -1.22 -0.28 23.55
N SER A 44 -2.20 -1.01 24.06
CA SER A 44 -3.15 -0.56 25.09
C SER A 44 -3.12 -1.50 26.29
N MET A 45 -3.75 -1.11 27.41
CA MET A 45 -3.94 -1.97 28.57
C MET A 45 -5.34 -2.60 28.54
N PRO A 46 -5.48 -3.88 28.93
CA PRO A 46 -6.81 -4.52 29.04
C PRO A 46 -7.65 -3.98 30.20
N MET A 47 -7.03 -3.35 31.18
CA MET A 47 -7.68 -2.65 32.31
C MET A 47 -7.00 -1.29 32.50
N GLY A 48 -7.77 -0.30 32.96
CA GLY A 48 -7.25 1.03 33.26
C GLY A 48 -6.31 1.04 34.48
N GLY A 49 -5.78 2.23 34.79
CA GLY A 49 -4.90 2.45 35.92
C GLY A 49 -4.13 3.76 35.80
N PHE A 50 -3.07 3.90 36.58
CA PHE A 50 -2.20 5.07 36.58
C PHE A 50 -0.81 4.67 36.13
N VAL A 51 -0.21 5.50 35.28
CA VAL A 51 1.17 5.28 34.81
C VAL A 51 2.15 5.56 35.95
N LYS A 52 2.79 4.50 36.45
CA LYS A 52 3.84 4.63 37.49
C LYS A 52 5.14 5.12 36.91
N SER A 53 5.57 4.52 35.78
CA SER A 53 6.82 4.89 35.11
C SER A 53 6.78 4.55 33.63
N THR A 54 7.48 5.36 32.85
CA THR A 54 7.88 5.11 31.47
C THR A 54 9.18 5.89 31.21
N SER A 55 10.08 5.33 30.42
CA SER A 55 11.33 5.98 30.01
C SER A 55 11.43 6.18 28.50
N LEU A 56 10.37 5.82 27.76
CA LEU A 56 10.38 5.82 26.30
C LEU A 56 9.95 7.16 25.74
N MET A 57 10.62 7.54 24.65
CA MET A 57 10.28 8.68 23.82
C MET A 57 10.03 8.22 22.38
N PRO A 58 9.29 9.01 21.57
CA PRO A 58 9.21 8.78 20.14
C PRO A 58 10.61 8.67 19.53
N GLY A 59 10.82 7.70 18.65
CA GLY A 59 12.12 7.39 18.04
C GLY A 59 12.96 6.35 18.78
N ASN A 60 12.66 6.01 20.04
CA ASN A 60 13.41 4.96 20.73
C ASN A 60 13.19 3.60 20.07
N SER A 61 14.27 2.82 19.96
CA SER A 61 14.21 1.42 19.55
C SER A 61 13.72 0.56 20.71
N VAL A 62 12.86 -0.41 20.41
CA VAL A 62 12.34 -1.39 21.38
C VAL A 62 12.41 -2.80 20.81
N SER A 63 12.71 -3.75 21.68
CA SER A 63 12.67 -5.19 21.36
C SER A 63 11.35 -5.81 21.81
N LYS A 64 10.91 -6.88 21.13
CA LYS A 64 9.76 -7.66 21.57
C LYS A 64 9.95 -8.14 23.02
N GLY A 65 8.95 -7.90 23.89
CA GLY A 65 8.99 -8.22 25.32
C GLY A 65 9.66 -7.15 26.18
N GLN A 66 10.23 -6.09 25.61
CA GLN A 66 10.81 -4.97 26.37
C GLN A 66 9.70 -4.19 27.07
N THR A 67 9.98 -3.76 28.31
CA THR A 67 9.07 -2.92 29.11
C THR A 67 8.89 -1.56 28.46
N LEU A 68 7.64 -1.16 28.26
CA LEU A 68 7.24 0.15 27.75
C LEU A 68 6.82 1.09 28.89
N ALA A 69 6.03 0.59 29.81
CA ALA A 69 5.56 1.31 31.00
C ALA A 69 5.22 0.34 32.12
N VAL A 70 5.11 0.88 33.33
CA VAL A 70 4.55 0.20 34.51
C VAL A 70 3.28 0.93 34.88
N ILE A 71 2.18 0.17 35.00
CA ILE A 71 0.85 0.68 35.33
C ILE A 71 0.43 0.15 36.71
N GLU A 72 -0.14 1.02 37.57
CA GLU A 72 -0.67 0.67 38.87
C GLU A 72 -2.20 0.74 38.87
N ASN A 73 -2.82 -0.28 39.45
CA ASN A 73 -4.25 -0.33 39.75
C ASN A 73 -4.51 -1.28 40.92
N SER A 74 -5.38 -0.89 41.88
CA SER A 74 -5.81 -1.74 43.01
C SER A 74 -6.55 -2.98 42.56
N GLU A 75 -7.34 -2.90 41.48
CA GLU A 75 -8.06 -4.04 40.90
C GLU A 75 -7.16 -5.21 40.50
N PHE A 76 -5.88 -4.94 40.24
CA PHE A 76 -4.91 -6.01 39.98
C PHE A 76 -4.67 -6.89 41.20
N ILE A 77 -4.74 -6.30 42.42
CA ILE A 77 -4.64 -7.05 43.67
C ILE A 77 -5.86 -7.95 43.81
N ASP A 78 -7.07 -7.41 43.57
CA ASP A 78 -8.33 -8.14 43.76
C ASP A 78 -8.40 -9.40 42.87
N ILE A 79 -7.97 -9.30 41.61
CA ILE A 79 -7.96 -10.44 40.69
C ILE A 79 -6.99 -11.53 41.17
N GLN A 80 -5.80 -11.13 41.66
CA GLN A 80 -4.77 -12.05 42.16
C GLN A 80 -5.24 -12.74 43.45
N GLN A 81 -5.84 -11.98 44.39
CA GLN A 81 -6.41 -12.52 45.58
C GLN A 81 -7.52 -13.52 45.28
N ASN A 82 -8.50 -13.14 44.46
CA ASN A 82 -9.62 -14.02 44.10
C ASN A 82 -9.14 -15.32 43.45
N TYR A 83 -8.06 -15.27 42.67
CA TYR A 83 -7.46 -16.49 42.08
C TYR A 83 -6.86 -17.41 43.14
N LEU A 84 -6.06 -16.87 44.06
CA LEU A 84 -5.44 -17.67 45.13
C LEU A 84 -6.47 -18.30 46.05
N GLU A 85 -7.53 -17.54 46.41
CA GLU A 85 -8.64 -18.05 47.23
C GLU A 85 -9.41 -19.17 46.51
N ALA A 86 -9.74 -18.94 45.22
CA ALA A 86 -10.45 -19.95 44.42
C ALA A 86 -9.62 -21.22 44.24
N LYS A 87 -8.31 -21.05 44.06
CA LYS A 87 -7.36 -22.18 43.93
C LYS A 87 -7.29 -23.01 45.20
N SER A 88 -7.18 -22.36 46.37
CA SER A 88 -7.20 -23.05 47.67
C SER A 88 -8.51 -23.81 47.90
N LYS A 89 -9.65 -23.18 47.59
CA LYS A 89 -10.98 -23.83 47.66
C LYS A 89 -11.08 -25.02 46.72
N LEU A 90 -10.53 -24.91 45.53
CA LEU A 90 -10.52 -26.00 44.54
C LEU A 90 -9.69 -27.20 45.01
N GLU A 91 -8.52 -26.98 45.60
CA GLU A 91 -7.69 -28.04 46.19
C GLU A 91 -8.46 -28.82 47.28
N TYR A 92 -9.17 -28.11 48.17
CA TYR A 92 -10.04 -28.75 49.15
C TYR A 92 -11.19 -29.55 48.51
N ALA A 93 -11.90 -28.94 47.57
CA ALA A 93 -13.03 -29.57 46.88
C ALA A 93 -12.61 -30.80 46.06
N GLU A 94 -11.41 -30.79 45.48
CA GLU A 94 -10.86 -31.93 44.76
C GLU A 94 -10.55 -33.11 45.71
N ALA A 95 -9.96 -32.83 46.88
CA ALA A 95 -9.71 -33.81 47.87
C ALA A 95 -11.02 -34.42 48.41
N ASP A 96 -12.04 -33.61 48.65
CA ASP A 96 -13.37 -34.03 49.11
C ASP A 96 -14.09 -34.86 48.03
N TYR A 97 -14.05 -34.42 46.77
CA TYR A 97 -14.60 -35.17 45.63
C TYR A 97 -13.97 -36.56 45.52
N ASN A 98 -12.65 -36.67 45.63
CA ASN A 98 -11.93 -37.94 45.53
C ASN A 98 -12.34 -38.88 46.71
N ARG A 99 -12.39 -38.35 47.94
CA ARG A 99 -12.84 -39.09 49.13
C ARG A 99 -14.28 -39.60 48.97
N GLN A 100 -15.22 -38.71 48.58
CA GLN A 100 -16.62 -39.10 48.40
C GLN A 100 -16.83 -40.06 47.22
N ASN A 101 -16.04 -39.97 46.19
CA ASN A 101 -16.06 -40.91 45.08
C ASN A 101 -15.63 -42.33 45.47
N GLU A 102 -14.61 -42.46 46.37
CA GLU A 102 -14.22 -43.75 46.94
C GLU A 102 -15.30 -44.36 47.84
N LEU A 103 -15.89 -43.55 48.72
CA LEU A 103 -17.03 -43.94 49.59
C LEU A 103 -18.28 -44.33 48.78
N TYR A 104 -18.55 -43.62 47.69
CA TYR A 104 -19.67 -43.97 46.82
C TYR A 104 -19.46 -45.29 46.08
N LYS A 105 -18.24 -45.56 45.61
CA LYS A 105 -17.88 -46.86 45.01
C LYS A 105 -17.99 -48.02 45.99
N SER A 106 -17.87 -47.76 47.28
CA SER A 106 -17.99 -48.73 48.36
C SER A 106 -19.39 -48.82 48.94
N ASP A 107 -20.41 -48.20 48.28
CA ASP A 107 -21.82 -48.11 48.72
C ASP A 107 -22.03 -47.45 50.10
N VAL A 108 -21.07 -46.68 50.60
CA VAL A 108 -21.12 -46.01 51.90
C VAL A 108 -21.71 -44.58 51.79
N SER A 109 -21.58 -43.93 50.62
CA SER A 109 -22.08 -42.56 50.40
C SER A 109 -23.33 -42.53 49.52
N SER A 110 -24.24 -41.56 49.78
CA SER A 110 -25.43 -41.39 48.97
C SER A 110 -25.16 -40.72 47.62
N LYS A 111 -25.97 -41.06 46.58
CA LYS A 111 -25.90 -40.43 45.28
C LYS A 111 -26.06 -38.89 45.37
N LYS A 112 -26.92 -38.41 46.29
CA LYS A 112 -27.12 -36.97 46.52
C LYS A 112 -25.86 -36.29 47.00
N SER A 113 -25.12 -36.89 47.95
CA SER A 113 -23.86 -36.35 48.47
C SER A 113 -22.79 -36.31 47.36
N MET A 114 -22.66 -37.40 46.58
CA MET A 114 -21.73 -37.41 45.43
C MET A 114 -22.05 -36.36 44.38
N GLN A 115 -23.32 -36.14 44.08
CA GLN A 115 -23.74 -35.10 43.15
C GLN A 115 -23.38 -33.69 43.65
N LEU A 116 -23.56 -33.44 44.96
CA LEU A 116 -23.24 -32.14 45.54
C LEU A 116 -21.75 -31.80 45.42
N VAL A 117 -20.88 -32.68 45.91
CA VAL A 117 -19.43 -32.45 45.87
C VAL A 117 -18.89 -32.39 44.43
N THR A 118 -19.49 -33.18 43.50
CA THR A 118 -19.17 -33.11 42.09
C THR A 118 -19.49 -31.74 41.48
N SER A 119 -20.65 -31.19 41.83
CA SER A 119 -21.09 -29.87 41.37
C SER A 119 -20.19 -28.76 41.91
N GLU A 120 -19.83 -28.80 43.18
CA GLU A 120 -18.95 -27.83 43.82
C GLU A 120 -17.54 -27.89 43.23
N TYR A 121 -16.93 -29.07 43.11
CA TYR A 121 -15.65 -29.26 42.47
C TYR A 121 -15.61 -28.70 41.04
N ARG A 122 -16.65 -29.02 40.24
CA ARG A 122 -16.74 -28.50 38.85
C ARG A 122 -16.87 -26.99 38.79
N SER A 123 -17.69 -26.40 39.69
CA SER A 123 -17.89 -24.95 39.75
C SER A 123 -16.58 -24.21 40.07
N LEU A 124 -15.86 -24.66 41.11
CA LEU A 124 -14.58 -24.08 41.50
C LEU A 124 -13.51 -24.24 40.40
N LYS A 125 -13.49 -25.40 39.74
CA LYS A 125 -12.59 -25.65 38.62
C LYS A 125 -12.81 -24.67 37.47
N VAL A 126 -14.06 -24.36 37.11
CA VAL A 126 -14.41 -23.34 36.11
C VAL A 126 -13.99 -21.95 36.57
N GLN A 127 -14.23 -21.63 37.84
CA GLN A 127 -13.87 -20.33 38.42
C GLN A 127 -12.36 -20.09 38.38
N VAL A 128 -11.56 -21.06 38.84
CA VAL A 128 -10.09 -20.99 38.77
C VAL A 128 -9.62 -20.79 37.32
N LYS A 129 -10.19 -21.58 36.39
CA LYS A 129 -9.81 -21.50 34.97
C LYS A 129 -10.13 -20.12 34.36
N SER A 130 -11.27 -19.53 34.75
CA SER A 130 -11.62 -18.17 34.33
C SER A 130 -10.65 -17.12 34.88
N LEU A 131 -10.27 -17.21 36.16
CA LEU A 131 -9.31 -16.30 36.76
C LEU A 131 -7.89 -16.46 36.18
N GLU A 132 -7.46 -17.68 35.87
CA GLU A 132 -6.21 -17.93 35.14
C GLU A 132 -6.16 -17.15 33.79
N GLN A 133 -7.25 -17.17 33.02
CA GLN A 133 -7.33 -16.45 31.78
C GLN A 133 -7.24 -14.92 32.00
N LYS A 134 -7.95 -14.40 33.00
CA LYS A 134 -7.88 -12.97 33.36
C LYS A 134 -6.44 -12.54 33.72
N LEU A 135 -5.75 -13.34 34.55
CA LEU A 135 -4.35 -13.10 34.94
C LEU A 135 -3.43 -13.15 33.73
N SER A 136 -3.63 -14.11 32.83
CA SER A 136 -2.84 -14.25 31.61
C SER A 136 -2.99 -13.06 30.67
N ILE A 137 -4.19 -12.51 30.53
CA ILE A 137 -4.46 -11.28 29.75
C ILE A 137 -3.69 -10.08 30.33
N LEU A 138 -3.55 -10.02 31.65
CA LEU A 138 -2.76 -9.00 32.34
C LEU A 138 -1.25 -9.24 32.32
N GLY A 139 -0.80 -10.35 31.68
CA GLY A 139 0.61 -10.72 31.64
C GLY A 139 1.14 -11.35 32.93
N ILE A 140 0.26 -11.67 33.88
CA ILE A 140 0.61 -12.36 35.12
C ILE A 140 0.57 -13.86 34.90
N ASN A 141 1.66 -14.56 35.24
CA ASN A 141 1.70 -16.03 35.17
C ASN A 141 1.01 -16.65 36.39
N PRO A 142 -0.16 -17.32 36.24
CA PRO A 142 -0.89 -17.88 37.38
C PRO A 142 -0.10 -18.95 38.15
N ASN A 143 0.76 -19.71 37.44
CA ASN A 143 1.53 -20.80 38.07
C ASN A 143 2.66 -20.30 38.98
N LYS A 144 3.07 -19.04 38.81
CA LYS A 144 4.12 -18.40 39.64
C LYS A 144 3.53 -17.50 40.73
N LEU A 145 2.21 -17.27 40.68
CA LEU A 145 1.54 -16.40 41.66
C LEU A 145 1.36 -17.11 42.98
N ASN A 146 1.72 -16.44 44.06
CA ASN A 146 1.55 -16.87 45.46
C ASN A 146 1.31 -15.65 46.33
N GLU A 147 1.01 -15.85 47.65
CA GLU A 147 0.70 -14.81 48.62
C GLU A 147 1.79 -13.76 48.81
N ASN A 148 3.05 -14.08 48.51
CA ASN A 148 4.20 -13.19 48.72
C ASN A 148 4.51 -12.28 47.53
N ASN A 149 3.88 -12.55 46.35
CA ASN A 149 4.20 -11.80 45.12
C ASN A 149 2.99 -11.10 44.47
N ILE A 150 1.93 -10.93 45.21
CA ILE A 150 0.80 -10.09 44.84
C ILE A 150 1.28 -8.67 44.56
N SER A 151 0.93 -8.08 43.43
CA SER A 151 1.40 -6.76 43.01
C SER A 151 0.25 -5.89 42.52
N LYS A 152 0.27 -4.61 42.93
CA LYS A 152 -0.58 -3.55 42.36
C LYS A 152 -0.09 -3.03 41.03
N SER A 153 1.13 -3.43 40.61
CA SER A 153 1.80 -2.91 39.42
C SER A 153 1.94 -3.99 38.36
N ILE A 154 1.61 -3.67 37.10
CA ILE A 154 1.76 -4.54 35.95
C ILE A 154 2.68 -3.86 34.93
N THR A 155 3.52 -4.67 34.31
CA THR A 155 4.46 -4.22 33.28
C THR A 155 3.83 -4.38 31.90
N LEU A 156 3.67 -3.27 31.18
CA LEU A 156 3.27 -3.26 29.79
C LEU A 156 4.50 -3.49 28.89
N VAL A 157 4.45 -4.50 28.05
CA VAL A 157 5.58 -4.90 27.19
C VAL A 157 5.26 -4.74 25.72
N SER A 158 6.31 -4.57 24.89
CA SER A 158 6.17 -4.48 23.45
C SER A 158 5.83 -5.84 22.83
N PRO A 159 4.77 -5.95 22.01
CA PRO A 159 4.45 -7.17 21.28
C PRO A 159 5.37 -7.45 20.10
N ILE A 160 6.05 -6.41 19.56
CA ILE A 160 6.96 -6.50 18.40
C ILE A 160 8.26 -5.75 18.68
N SER A 161 9.30 -6.07 17.91
CA SER A 161 10.52 -5.25 17.86
C SER A 161 10.34 -4.15 16.81
N GLY A 162 10.83 -2.94 17.09
CA GLY A 162 10.70 -1.79 16.19
C GLY A 162 11.07 -0.48 16.84
N TYR A 163 10.46 0.60 16.38
CA TYR A 163 10.66 1.95 16.91
C TYR A 163 9.33 2.50 17.45
N VAL A 164 9.41 3.21 18.57
CA VAL A 164 8.25 3.93 19.13
C VAL A 164 7.90 5.09 18.22
N LYS A 165 6.74 5.06 17.62
CA LYS A 165 6.21 6.14 16.76
C LYS A 165 5.58 7.24 17.60
N THR A 166 4.68 6.85 18.54
CA THR A 166 3.99 7.79 19.44
C THR A 166 4.02 7.28 20.87
N VAL A 167 4.06 8.20 21.82
CA VAL A 167 3.95 7.98 23.25
C VAL A 167 2.81 8.87 23.77
N ASN A 168 1.70 8.27 24.16
CA ASN A 168 0.49 8.97 24.62
C ASN A 168 0.32 8.93 26.14
N VAL A 169 1.40 8.63 26.86
CA VAL A 169 1.43 8.50 28.31
C VAL A 169 2.46 9.41 28.95
N SER A 170 2.19 9.77 30.20
CA SER A 170 3.13 10.45 31.09
C SER A 170 2.98 9.88 32.51
N ILE A 171 4.02 10.01 33.33
CA ILE A 171 4.00 9.55 34.72
C ILE A 171 2.84 10.24 35.47
N GLY A 172 2.05 9.48 36.18
CA GLY A 172 0.87 9.94 36.91
C GLY A 172 -0.41 10.05 36.08
N LYS A 173 -0.35 9.89 34.75
CA LYS A 173 -1.55 9.94 33.91
C LYS A 173 -2.46 8.75 34.20
N SER A 174 -3.77 9.01 34.34
CA SER A 174 -4.80 7.98 34.33
C SER A 174 -5.02 7.50 32.91
N VAL A 175 -5.13 6.20 32.71
CA VAL A 175 -5.35 5.54 31.42
C VAL A 175 -6.51 4.57 31.51
N SER A 176 -7.28 4.45 30.44
CA SER A 176 -8.43 3.55 30.31
C SER A 176 -8.08 2.35 29.39
N ALA A 177 -8.89 1.30 29.45
CA ALA A 177 -8.69 0.10 28.61
C ALA A 177 -8.73 0.38 27.10
N SER A 178 -9.41 1.43 26.66
CA SER A 178 -9.52 1.83 25.25
C SER A 178 -8.37 2.72 24.76
N ASP A 179 -7.53 3.22 25.67
CA ASP A 179 -6.49 4.18 25.30
C ASP A 179 -5.32 3.48 24.61
N VAL A 180 -4.89 4.01 23.44
CA VAL A 180 -3.65 3.61 22.80
C VAL A 180 -2.50 4.35 23.49
N LEU A 181 -1.69 3.61 24.23
CA LEU A 181 -0.60 4.15 25.04
C LEU A 181 0.68 4.37 24.23
N PHE A 182 0.99 3.42 23.35
CA PHE A 182 2.15 3.45 22.46
C PHE A 182 1.77 2.96 21.06
N GLU A 183 2.36 3.59 20.04
CA GLU A 183 2.39 3.03 18.70
C GLU A 183 3.84 2.62 18.36
N ILE A 184 4.01 1.37 17.94
CA ILE A 184 5.32 0.81 17.59
C ILE A 184 5.28 0.38 16.13
N VAL A 185 6.34 0.73 15.38
CA VAL A 185 6.46 0.39 13.97
C VAL A 185 7.76 -0.36 13.74
N ASN A 186 7.65 -1.52 13.11
CA ASN A 186 8.80 -2.26 12.62
C ASN A 186 9.11 -1.83 11.18
N THR A 187 10.28 -1.24 10.97
CA THR A 187 10.72 -0.71 9.67
C THR A 187 11.50 -1.72 8.83
N SER A 188 11.59 -2.98 9.26
CA SER A 188 12.36 -4.00 8.52
C SER A 188 11.73 -4.41 7.18
N LYS A 189 10.42 -4.23 7.02
CA LYS A 189 9.68 -4.54 5.80
C LYS A 189 8.71 -3.41 5.49
N LEU A 190 9.18 -2.50 4.65
CA LEU A 190 8.39 -1.39 4.13
C LEU A 190 7.92 -1.70 2.71
N PHE A 191 6.82 -1.10 2.32
CA PHE A 191 6.30 -1.16 0.97
C PHE A 191 5.86 0.22 0.50
N LEU A 192 5.72 0.38 -0.80
CA LEU A 192 5.15 1.58 -1.40
C LEU A 192 3.65 1.39 -1.57
N GLN A 193 2.89 2.36 -1.11
CA GLN A 193 1.47 2.50 -1.44
C GLN A 193 1.35 3.63 -2.44
N LEU A 194 1.19 3.28 -3.72
CA LEU A 194 1.05 4.22 -4.81
C LEU A 194 -0.42 4.49 -5.10
N THR A 195 -0.71 5.71 -5.50
CA THR A 195 -2.07 6.15 -5.85
C THR A 195 -2.12 6.49 -7.33
N LEU A 196 -3.02 5.85 -8.06
CA LEU A 196 -3.25 6.04 -9.48
C LEU A 196 -4.69 6.50 -9.72
N PHE A 197 -4.95 7.09 -10.87
CA PHE A 197 -6.33 7.33 -11.30
C PHE A 197 -6.95 6.05 -11.89
N GLU A 198 -8.26 5.89 -11.75
CA GLU A 198 -9.04 4.76 -12.28
C GLU A 198 -8.75 4.49 -13.77
N LYS A 199 -8.64 5.54 -14.58
CA LYS A 199 -8.35 5.46 -16.03
C LYS A 199 -7.01 4.77 -16.36
N ASP A 200 -6.10 4.68 -15.42
CA ASP A 200 -4.77 4.09 -15.60
C ASP A 200 -4.66 2.68 -14.95
N ALA A 201 -5.76 2.18 -14.36
CA ALA A 201 -5.77 0.89 -13.66
C ALA A 201 -5.42 -0.28 -14.57
N ASP A 202 -5.88 -0.27 -15.82
CA ASP A 202 -5.64 -1.33 -16.82
C ASP A 202 -4.17 -1.40 -17.28
N LYS A 203 -3.39 -0.32 -17.06
CA LYS A 203 -1.99 -0.23 -17.46
C LYS A 203 -1.06 -0.86 -16.43
N VAL A 204 -1.59 -1.22 -15.25
CA VAL A 204 -0.78 -1.66 -14.11
C VAL A 204 -1.16 -3.06 -13.68
N SER A 205 -0.13 -3.91 -13.57
CA SER A 205 -0.29 -5.31 -13.15
C SER A 205 0.84 -5.75 -12.20
N THR A 206 0.58 -6.84 -11.48
CA THR A 206 1.58 -7.46 -10.61
C THR A 206 2.80 -7.92 -11.41
N GLY A 207 3.99 -7.77 -10.83
CA GLY A 207 5.26 -8.12 -11.46
C GLY A 207 5.92 -6.97 -12.25
N GLN A 208 5.27 -5.83 -12.41
CA GLN A 208 5.90 -4.67 -13.04
C GLN A 208 6.94 -4.02 -12.13
N LYS A 209 8.02 -3.56 -12.75
CA LYS A 209 9.09 -2.82 -12.07
C LYS A 209 8.71 -1.35 -11.90
N ILE A 210 9.12 -0.80 -10.80
CA ILE A 210 8.92 0.60 -10.45
C ILE A 210 10.26 1.22 -10.13
N ARG A 211 10.54 2.35 -10.71
CA ARG A 211 11.62 3.25 -10.30
C ARG A 211 11.00 4.34 -9.43
N PHE A 212 11.55 4.58 -8.26
CA PHE A 212 11.00 5.60 -7.38
C PHE A 212 12.09 6.45 -6.72
N PHE A 213 11.70 7.65 -6.31
CA PHE A 213 12.53 8.64 -5.65
C PHE A 213 11.81 9.06 -4.36
N ILE A 214 12.58 9.24 -3.29
CA ILE A 214 12.06 9.64 -1.98
C ILE A 214 12.31 11.14 -1.82
N ASN A 215 11.29 11.91 -1.40
CA ASN A 215 11.41 13.33 -1.07
C ASN A 215 12.17 14.18 -2.11
N ASN A 216 12.02 13.90 -3.40
CA ASN A 216 12.75 14.57 -4.48
C ASN A 216 14.29 14.38 -4.46
N GLU A 217 14.77 13.35 -3.80
CA GLU A 217 16.18 12.94 -3.91
C GLU A 217 16.49 12.52 -5.36
N THR A 218 17.78 12.61 -5.72
CA THR A 218 18.27 12.17 -7.03
C THR A 218 18.58 10.67 -7.06
N GLU A 219 18.66 10.02 -5.90
CA GLU A 219 18.90 8.58 -5.80
C GLU A 219 17.69 7.79 -6.24
N GLN A 220 17.89 6.94 -7.23
CA GLN A 220 16.87 6.07 -7.79
C GLN A 220 16.82 4.75 -7.04
N HIS A 221 15.64 4.39 -6.57
CA HIS A 221 15.35 3.11 -5.95
C HIS A 221 14.44 2.26 -6.82
N MET A 222 14.47 0.94 -6.59
CA MET A 222 13.66 -0.01 -7.33
C MET A 222 12.62 -0.67 -6.43
N ALA A 223 11.44 -0.90 -6.98
CA ALA A 223 10.38 -1.67 -6.33
C ALA A 223 9.68 -2.57 -7.35
N LEU A 224 8.97 -3.58 -6.85
CA LEU A 224 8.19 -4.52 -7.66
C LEU A 224 6.73 -4.52 -7.17
N ILE A 225 5.79 -4.37 -8.09
CA ILE A 225 4.37 -4.46 -7.77
C ILE A 225 4.05 -5.90 -7.38
N TYR A 226 3.59 -6.11 -6.15
CA TYR A 226 3.17 -7.42 -5.68
C TYR A 226 1.65 -7.55 -5.53
N GLN A 227 0.95 -6.42 -5.45
CA GLN A 227 -0.50 -6.40 -5.29
C GLN A 227 -1.11 -5.11 -5.86
N THR A 228 -2.27 -5.24 -6.48
CA THR A 228 -3.12 -4.14 -6.92
C THR A 228 -4.44 -4.20 -6.16
N ALA A 229 -5.04 -3.05 -5.85
CA ALA A 229 -6.38 -3.01 -5.26
C ALA A 229 -7.40 -3.69 -6.20
N LYS A 230 -8.50 -4.15 -5.64
CA LYS A 230 -9.63 -4.71 -6.41
C LYS A 230 -10.86 -3.82 -6.38
N SER A 231 -10.68 -2.59 -5.89
CA SER A 231 -11.72 -1.56 -5.81
C SER A 231 -11.10 -0.19 -6.08
N VAL A 232 -11.93 0.72 -6.51
CA VAL A 232 -11.61 2.14 -6.69
C VAL A 232 -12.19 2.90 -5.50
N ASP A 233 -11.44 3.82 -4.94
CA ASP A 233 -11.88 4.68 -3.85
C ASP A 233 -12.88 5.74 -4.33
N ALA A 234 -13.59 6.40 -3.41
CA ALA A 234 -14.62 7.41 -3.73
C ALA A 234 -14.08 8.61 -4.55
N ASP A 235 -12.80 8.91 -4.43
CA ASP A 235 -12.09 9.95 -5.17
C ASP A 235 -11.59 9.51 -6.56
N LYS A 236 -12.07 8.35 -7.05
CA LYS A 236 -11.66 7.70 -8.30
C LYS A 236 -10.17 7.37 -8.35
N THR A 237 -9.59 7.07 -7.19
CA THR A 237 -8.23 6.60 -7.08
C THR A 237 -8.15 5.09 -6.91
N TYR A 238 -7.03 4.53 -7.35
CA TYR A 238 -6.72 3.12 -7.37
C TYR A 238 -5.38 2.88 -6.67
N LYS A 239 -5.35 1.96 -5.70
CA LYS A 239 -4.14 1.71 -4.91
C LYS A 239 -3.31 0.56 -5.47
N VAL A 240 -2.01 0.77 -5.52
CA VAL A 240 -1.02 -0.23 -5.93
C VAL A 240 0.02 -0.37 -4.84
N TYR A 241 0.36 -1.62 -4.53
CA TYR A 241 1.32 -1.95 -3.48
C TYR A 241 2.56 -2.59 -4.10
N ALA A 242 3.73 -2.02 -3.77
CA ALA A 242 5.00 -2.49 -4.30
C ALA A 242 6.01 -2.75 -3.19
N SER A 243 6.73 -3.87 -3.29
CA SER A 243 7.83 -4.19 -2.40
C SER A 243 9.10 -3.49 -2.84
N VAL A 244 9.77 -2.83 -1.91
CA VAL A 244 11.07 -2.20 -2.14
C VAL A 244 12.11 -3.29 -2.38
N GLN A 245 12.92 -3.13 -3.41
CA GLN A 245 14.01 -4.05 -3.75
C GLN A 245 15.34 -3.48 -3.22
N GLY A 246 16.12 -4.33 -2.55
CA GLY A 246 17.39 -3.91 -1.96
C GLY A 246 17.23 -3.21 -0.61
N THR A 247 18.31 -2.60 -0.15
CA THR A 247 18.38 -1.90 1.15
C THR A 247 18.34 -0.40 0.92
N CYS A 248 17.20 0.21 1.19
CA CYS A 248 17.09 1.66 1.22
C CYS A 248 17.44 2.15 2.63
N LYS A 249 18.53 2.92 2.76
CA LYS A 249 18.89 3.56 4.04
C LYS A 249 17.98 4.76 4.27
N ASN A 250 17.66 5.02 5.53
CA ASN A 250 16.90 6.22 5.97
C ASN A 250 15.45 6.33 5.45
N VAL A 251 14.85 5.23 5.01
CA VAL A 251 13.44 5.20 4.58
C VAL A 251 12.53 5.00 5.79
N LEU A 252 11.62 5.94 6.00
CA LEU A 252 10.67 5.91 7.12
C LEU A 252 9.22 5.81 6.61
N PRO A 253 8.34 5.10 7.32
CA PRO A 253 6.91 5.12 7.03
C PRO A 253 6.36 6.55 7.05
N GLY A 254 5.53 6.89 6.06
CA GLY A 254 4.97 8.21 5.89
C GLY A 254 5.74 9.12 4.91
N MET A 255 6.95 8.73 4.48
CA MET A 255 7.67 9.49 3.45
C MET A 255 6.95 9.45 2.11
N TYR A 256 6.88 10.59 1.43
CA TYR A 256 6.34 10.70 0.08
C TYR A 256 7.33 10.16 -0.95
N VAL A 257 6.78 9.52 -1.98
CA VAL A 257 7.55 8.99 -3.10
C VAL A 257 6.94 9.43 -4.42
N ASN A 258 7.82 9.77 -5.37
CA ASN A 258 7.50 9.91 -6.77
C ASN A 258 7.98 8.66 -7.49
N ALA A 259 7.11 8.00 -8.22
CA ALA A 259 7.41 6.73 -8.84
C ALA A 259 7.07 6.74 -10.34
N VAL A 260 7.83 5.97 -11.08
CA VAL A 260 7.62 5.71 -12.50
C VAL A 260 7.41 4.22 -12.67
N ILE A 261 6.21 3.83 -13.06
CA ILE A 261 5.85 2.44 -13.36
C ILE A 261 6.14 2.22 -14.85
N GLU A 262 6.85 1.15 -15.18
CA GLU A 262 7.00 0.69 -16.54
C GLU A 262 5.69 0.00 -16.96
N ALA A 263 4.86 0.69 -17.74
CA ALA A 263 3.59 0.15 -18.21
C ALA A 263 3.82 -1.03 -19.16
N THR A 264 2.83 -1.89 -19.27
CA THR A 264 2.90 -3.06 -20.16
C THR A 264 3.15 -2.60 -21.59
N THR A 265 4.15 -3.19 -22.24
CA THR A 265 4.44 -2.96 -23.64
C THR A 265 3.22 -3.38 -24.47
N SER A 266 2.62 -2.45 -25.19
CA SER A 266 1.51 -2.74 -26.10
C SER A 266 1.96 -2.51 -27.55
N LYS A 267 1.48 -3.37 -28.47
CA LYS A 267 1.62 -3.11 -29.92
C LYS A 267 0.60 -2.08 -30.31
N VAL A 268 1.06 -0.89 -30.65
CA VAL A 268 0.23 0.25 -31.00
C VAL A 268 0.65 0.81 -32.36
N THR A 269 -0.26 1.51 -33.01
CA THR A 269 0.02 2.25 -34.23
C THR A 269 0.83 3.49 -33.86
N ALA A 270 2.04 3.61 -34.39
CA ALA A 270 2.98 4.66 -34.02
C ALA A 270 3.62 5.33 -35.24
N VAL A 271 3.99 6.59 -35.08
CA VAL A 271 4.79 7.37 -36.02
C VAL A 271 5.94 8.05 -35.27
N PRO A 272 7.03 8.43 -35.95
CA PRO A 272 8.04 9.28 -35.36
C PRO A 272 7.40 10.53 -34.76
N SER A 273 7.83 10.96 -33.57
CA SER A 273 7.21 12.08 -32.85
C SER A 273 7.24 13.38 -33.66
N GLU A 274 8.23 13.56 -34.53
CA GLU A 274 8.37 14.69 -35.47
C GLU A 274 7.30 14.72 -36.58
N ALA A 275 6.62 13.61 -36.82
CA ALA A 275 5.55 13.51 -37.82
C ALA A 275 4.26 14.19 -37.33
N ILE A 276 4.11 14.41 -36.01
CA ILE A 276 2.89 14.95 -35.40
C ILE A 276 3.06 16.45 -35.21
N VAL A 277 2.08 17.19 -35.66
CA VAL A 277 2.01 18.66 -35.51
C VAL A 277 0.73 19.04 -34.76
N SER A 278 0.83 19.99 -33.86
CA SER A 278 -0.32 20.51 -33.11
C SER A 278 -0.79 21.84 -33.72
N PHE A 279 -2.09 21.95 -33.98
CA PHE A 279 -2.73 23.14 -34.53
C PHE A 279 -4.14 23.29 -33.91
N GLU A 280 -4.46 24.47 -33.36
CA GLU A 280 -5.75 24.78 -32.73
C GLU A 280 -6.15 23.70 -31.68
N ASP A 281 -5.22 23.38 -30.75
CA ASP A 281 -5.40 22.38 -29.68
C ASP A 281 -5.73 20.95 -30.16
N LYS A 282 -5.46 20.66 -31.42
CA LYS A 282 -5.61 19.33 -32.02
C LYS A 282 -4.31 18.87 -32.64
N ASP A 283 -4.12 17.57 -32.65
CA ASP A 283 -2.93 16.93 -33.22
C ASP A 283 -3.24 16.36 -34.60
N TYR A 284 -2.28 16.49 -35.49
CA TYR A 284 -2.43 16.11 -36.90
C TYR A 284 -1.17 15.42 -37.44
N ILE A 285 -1.37 14.55 -38.43
CA ILE A 285 -0.33 14.04 -39.30
C ILE A 285 -0.62 14.45 -40.75
N PHE A 286 0.42 14.53 -41.59
CA PHE A 286 0.27 14.74 -43.01
C PHE A 286 0.49 13.45 -43.74
N VAL A 287 -0.42 13.16 -44.69
CA VAL A 287 -0.38 11.98 -45.55
C VAL A 287 -0.17 12.42 -46.96
N PHE A 288 0.74 11.71 -47.68
CA PHE A 288 0.92 11.87 -49.09
C PHE A 288 -0.33 11.37 -49.82
N GLU A 289 -0.91 12.19 -50.69
CA GLU A 289 -2.12 11.82 -51.44
C GLU A 289 -1.77 11.43 -52.90
N ARG A 290 -1.16 12.33 -53.65
CA ARG A 290 -0.75 12.07 -55.02
C ARG A 290 0.21 13.11 -55.58
N ASN A 291 0.86 12.77 -56.68
CA ASN A 291 1.57 13.74 -57.53
C ASN A 291 0.62 14.23 -58.61
N LYS A 292 0.61 15.52 -58.85
CA LYS A 292 -0.21 16.20 -59.84
C LYS A 292 0.72 17.03 -60.76
N ASN A 293 0.37 17.16 -62.02
CA ASN A 293 1.10 18.02 -62.92
C ASN A 293 0.14 19.09 -63.46
N GLU A 294 0.39 20.34 -63.12
CA GLU A 294 -0.43 21.47 -63.60
C GLU A 294 0.44 22.39 -64.43
N SER A 295 0.04 22.64 -65.66
CA SER A 295 0.75 23.50 -66.61
C SER A 295 2.25 23.20 -66.76
N GLY A 296 2.63 21.92 -66.74
CA GLY A 296 4.00 21.47 -66.88
C GLY A 296 4.86 21.56 -65.61
N LYS A 297 4.31 21.92 -64.49
CA LYS A 297 5.01 21.93 -63.20
C LYS A 297 4.51 20.79 -62.27
N PRO A 298 5.42 20.04 -61.65
CA PRO A 298 5.04 18.99 -60.71
C PRO A 298 4.61 19.60 -59.36
N PHE A 299 3.47 19.14 -58.88
CA PHE A 299 2.97 19.43 -57.52
C PHE A 299 2.74 18.13 -56.78
N THR A 300 2.92 18.18 -55.46
CA THR A 300 2.59 17.08 -54.55
C THR A 300 1.47 17.49 -53.63
N GLU A 301 0.46 16.65 -53.56
CA GLU A 301 -0.73 16.90 -52.72
C GLU A 301 -0.61 16.12 -51.42
N TYR A 302 -0.85 16.84 -50.30
CA TYR A 302 -0.82 16.30 -48.94
C TYR A 302 -2.14 16.55 -48.25
N ARG A 303 -2.62 15.57 -47.53
CA ARG A 303 -3.85 15.63 -46.72
C ARG A 303 -3.50 15.65 -45.24
N MET A 304 -4.12 16.55 -44.49
CA MET A 304 -3.97 16.68 -43.05
C MET A 304 -5.04 15.85 -42.35
N ILE A 305 -4.63 14.95 -41.45
CA ILE A 305 -5.52 14.05 -40.73
C ILE A 305 -5.37 14.26 -39.26
N GLN A 306 -6.51 14.50 -38.58
CA GLN A 306 -6.55 14.63 -37.13
C GLN A 306 -6.31 13.27 -36.47
N VAL A 307 -5.43 13.24 -35.46
CA VAL A 307 -5.09 12.06 -34.66
C VAL A 307 -5.17 12.38 -33.19
N LYS A 308 -5.30 11.35 -32.35
CA LYS A 308 -5.11 11.50 -30.91
C LYS A 308 -3.77 10.92 -30.54
N LYS A 309 -2.95 11.70 -29.84
CA LYS A 309 -1.66 11.23 -29.28
C LYS A 309 -1.90 10.29 -28.13
N GLY A 310 -1.15 9.19 -28.08
CA GLY A 310 -1.04 8.27 -26.95
C GLY A 310 0.36 8.33 -26.31
N VAL A 311 0.92 7.16 -26.04
CA VAL A 311 2.23 6.98 -25.41
C VAL A 311 3.34 7.41 -26.36
N THR A 312 4.37 8.07 -25.82
CA THR A 312 5.62 8.38 -26.54
C THR A 312 6.76 7.60 -25.89
N ASP A 313 7.52 6.86 -26.72
CA ASP A 313 8.66 6.06 -26.30
C ASP A 313 9.69 5.99 -27.43
N GLU A 314 10.99 6.10 -27.09
CA GLU A 314 12.13 6.02 -28.02
C GLU A 314 11.99 6.88 -29.32
N GLY A 315 11.37 8.06 -29.22
CA GLY A 315 11.21 8.97 -30.35
C GLY A 315 10.01 8.66 -31.26
N TYR A 316 9.20 7.67 -30.92
CA TYR A 316 7.92 7.34 -31.55
C TYR A 316 6.76 7.70 -30.65
N THR A 317 5.65 8.11 -31.25
CA THR A 317 4.41 8.43 -30.54
C THR A 317 3.27 7.58 -31.08
N GLU A 318 2.55 6.96 -30.17
CA GLU A 318 1.29 6.28 -30.48
C GLU A 318 0.28 7.27 -31.03
N ILE A 319 -0.43 6.86 -32.08
CA ILE A 319 -1.54 7.64 -32.64
C ILE A 319 -2.80 6.77 -32.75
N THR A 320 -3.94 7.38 -32.41
CA THR A 320 -5.24 6.82 -32.75
C THR A 320 -5.77 7.54 -33.99
N LEU A 321 -5.97 6.77 -35.04
CA LEU A 321 -6.51 7.23 -36.32
C LEU A 321 -8.05 7.28 -36.27
N PRO A 322 -8.71 8.09 -37.15
CA PRO A 322 -10.16 8.07 -37.29
C PRO A 322 -10.68 6.68 -37.68
N ASP A 323 -11.93 6.39 -37.29
CA ASP A 323 -12.59 5.14 -37.65
C ASP A 323 -12.60 4.93 -39.18
N ASN A 324 -12.35 3.71 -39.62
CA ASN A 324 -12.26 3.29 -41.04
C ASN A 324 -11.07 3.82 -41.83
N TYR A 325 -10.02 4.33 -41.17
CA TYR A 325 -8.81 4.77 -41.86
C TYR A 325 -7.85 3.58 -42.13
N ASN A 326 -7.57 3.30 -43.42
CA ASN A 326 -6.66 2.22 -43.81
C ASN A 326 -5.22 2.75 -43.96
N PHE A 327 -4.42 2.62 -42.90
CA PHE A 327 -3.04 3.13 -42.84
C PHE A 327 -1.99 2.26 -43.54
N LYS A 328 -2.32 1.02 -43.93
CA LYS A 328 -1.33 0.05 -44.47
C LYS A 328 -0.75 0.42 -45.79
N THR A 329 -1.44 1.23 -46.57
CA THR A 329 -1.05 1.59 -47.96
C THR A 329 -0.63 3.05 -48.09
N GLU A 330 -0.80 3.86 -47.07
CA GLU A 330 -0.57 5.30 -47.13
C GLU A 330 0.81 5.68 -46.58
N LYS A 331 1.46 6.66 -47.25
CA LYS A 331 2.72 7.22 -46.79
C LYS A 331 2.47 8.49 -46.01
N VAL A 332 3.02 8.56 -44.82
CA VAL A 332 2.94 9.75 -43.93
C VAL A 332 4.24 10.52 -43.99
N ILE A 333 4.16 11.82 -43.74
CA ILE A 333 5.36 12.66 -43.60
C ILE A 333 5.95 12.38 -42.21
N VAL A 334 7.12 11.78 -42.17
CA VAL A 334 7.83 11.42 -40.93
C VAL A 334 8.81 12.50 -40.49
N LYS A 335 9.21 13.41 -41.39
CA LYS A 335 10.11 14.52 -41.14
C LYS A 335 9.70 15.75 -41.93
N GLY A 336 9.82 16.93 -41.33
CA GLY A 336 9.44 18.20 -41.96
C GLY A 336 7.94 18.54 -41.85
N ALA A 337 7.14 17.81 -41.09
CA ALA A 337 5.70 18.04 -40.91
C ALA A 337 5.37 19.46 -40.40
N TYR A 338 6.22 20.03 -39.57
CA TYR A 338 6.08 21.41 -39.07
C TYR A 338 6.22 22.44 -40.21
N ASN A 339 7.12 22.20 -41.19
CA ASN A 339 7.30 23.08 -42.35
C ASN A 339 6.05 23.10 -43.22
N LEU A 340 5.38 21.93 -43.36
CA LEU A 340 4.08 21.84 -44.05
C LEU A 340 3.01 22.64 -43.34
N LEU A 341 2.92 22.56 -42.02
CA LEU A 341 1.96 23.33 -41.23
C LEU A 341 2.22 24.85 -41.41
N SER A 342 3.47 25.29 -41.35
CA SER A 342 3.84 26.69 -41.53
C SER A 342 3.51 27.19 -42.93
N ALA A 343 3.74 26.39 -43.96
CA ALA A 343 3.37 26.74 -45.35
C ALA A 343 1.84 26.85 -45.53
N LYS A 344 1.07 25.98 -44.82
CA LYS A 344 -0.39 26.06 -44.82
C LYS A 344 -0.92 27.36 -44.17
N LYS A 345 -0.33 27.81 -43.07
CA LYS A 345 -0.67 29.05 -42.39
C LYS A 345 -0.42 30.25 -43.30
N ASN A 346 0.78 30.32 -43.89
CA ASN A 346 1.15 31.44 -44.77
C ASN A 346 0.27 31.51 -46.03
N ALA A 347 -0.16 30.36 -46.58
CA ALA A 347 -1.08 30.33 -47.71
C ALA A 347 -2.51 30.80 -47.35
N GLY A 348 -2.96 30.59 -46.10
CA GLY A 348 -4.25 31.08 -45.58
C GLY A 348 -4.27 32.58 -45.29
N GLU A 349 -3.14 33.16 -44.88
CA GLU A 349 -3.01 34.60 -44.63
C GLU A 349 -2.88 35.42 -45.92
N MET A 350 -2.45 34.84 -47.05
CA MET A 350 -2.42 35.52 -48.34
C MET A 350 -3.73 35.45 -49.12
N ALA A 351 -4.74 34.79 -48.59
CA ALA A 351 -6.08 34.68 -49.20
C ALA A 351 -7.16 35.56 -48.57
N CYS A 352 -6.76 36.49 -47.68
CA CYS A 352 -7.64 37.51 -47.10
C CYS A 352 -7.37 38.88 -47.73
#